data_4d2f61eb698ea05235fc775b548f3721
#
_entry.id   4d2f61eb698ea05235fc775b548f3721
#
_cell.length_a   1.000
_cell.length_b   1.000
_cell.length_c   1.000
_cell.angle_alpha   90.00
_cell.angle_beta   90.00
_cell.angle_gamma   90.00
#
_symmetry.space_group_name_H-M   'P 1'
#
loop_
_entity.id
_entity.type
_entity.pdbx_description
1 polymer ?
#
loop_
_entity_poly.entity_id
_entity_poly.type
_entity_poly.pdbx_seq_one_letter_code
_entity_poly.pdbx_strand_id
1 'polypeptide(L)'
;MKTPLRSAFVALLLLAVALPAAAQALPRNVIVLFADGVAATQIELGRYSSRALRGEGYAITDTVLGRGSIGFLTTHPRESFATDSAAAATAMSTGVKASVGAIGVGPDGKPARTAAEAAKAAGKRLGLVTTAEVYDASPAAFSVHAKSRRESASIVEQYLALEPDVLMGGGRDKFGEPVLAAFRAKGYALATDAAGLKAAKGARLLGLFAEGAMDFEIDRGAEQPSFADMTRAALDALSASSPQGFFLFAENENTDTAGHRNDAAALMRDLWAFDEGVRVALEFQRRVPDTLILVTGDHETGGLSVTYALKDLADTSSKNRFYSGDAHLRLLSGITISFDKALETLGRKPDGAALDQLVAKHFPGFRLDADLREAVLKQQLLERNFSYAVRNALGRMVSRQTGIYWGTSGHTTEPVVVGAIGPGAERFKGYYDNTGFAKILHGLFGPQ
;
A
#
# COMPACT_ATOMS: atom_id res chain seq x y z
N MET A 1 5.19 42.63 -79.70
CA MET A 1 4.39 43.15 -78.60
C MET A 1 4.15 41.96 -77.67
N LYS A 2 4.84 41.90 -76.54
CA LYS A 2 4.73 40.83 -75.52
C LYS A 2 4.15 41.44 -74.26
N THR A 3 2.94 41.02 -73.86
CA THR A 3 2.25 41.42 -72.61
C THR A 3 2.77 40.56 -71.45
N PRO A 4 3.09 41.11 -70.29
CA PRO A 4 3.48 40.33 -69.12
C PRO A 4 2.26 39.94 -68.31
N LEU A 5 2.17 38.61 -67.97
CA LEU A 5 1.25 38.05 -66.97
C LEU A 5 1.66 38.54 -65.58
N ARG A 6 0.73 39.14 -64.85
CA ARG A 6 0.86 39.48 -63.42
C ARG A 6 0.33 38.26 -62.60
N SER A 7 1.24 37.59 -61.92
CA SER A 7 0.90 36.57 -60.95
C SER A 7 0.52 37.23 -59.64
N ALA A 8 -0.74 37.06 -59.22
CA ALA A 8 -1.23 37.47 -57.91
C ALA A 8 -0.95 36.36 -56.89
N PHE A 9 -0.06 36.60 -55.94
CA PHE A 9 0.13 35.72 -54.77
C PHE A 9 -0.96 36.07 -53.76
N VAL A 10 -1.89 35.14 -53.50
CA VAL A 10 -2.84 35.21 -52.40
C VAL A 10 -2.15 34.59 -51.19
N ALA A 11 -1.75 35.44 -50.23
CA ALA A 11 -1.25 35.00 -48.94
C ALA A 11 -2.44 34.67 -48.03
N LEU A 12 -2.65 33.34 -47.81
CA LEU A 12 -3.62 32.82 -46.82
C LEU A 12 -3.01 32.98 -45.44
N LEU A 13 -3.45 33.99 -44.66
CA LEU A 13 -3.12 34.14 -43.25
C LEU A 13 -3.97 33.09 -42.45
N LEU A 14 -3.34 31.99 -42.05
CA LEU A 14 -3.90 31.07 -41.06
C LEU A 14 -3.83 31.74 -39.67
N LEU A 15 -4.92 32.34 -39.22
CA LEU A 15 -5.12 32.71 -37.84
C LEU A 15 -5.22 31.42 -37.00
N ALA A 16 -4.12 31.03 -36.36
CA ALA A 16 -4.13 30.04 -35.29
C ALA A 16 -4.87 30.65 -34.09
N VAL A 17 -6.15 30.38 -33.95
CA VAL A 17 -6.90 30.65 -32.73
C VAL A 17 -6.33 29.72 -31.67
N ALA A 18 -5.43 30.21 -30.83
CA ALA A 18 -5.02 29.55 -29.61
C ALA A 18 -6.27 29.48 -28.71
N LEU A 19 -6.96 28.36 -28.74
CA LEU A 19 -7.97 28.06 -27.72
C LEU A 19 -7.25 28.16 -26.37
N PRO A 20 -7.79 28.94 -25.40
CA PRO A 20 -7.22 28.93 -24.07
C PRO A 20 -7.23 27.48 -23.58
N ALA A 21 -6.08 26.97 -23.15
CA ALA A 21 -6.03 25.68 -22.44
C ALA A 21 -7.02 25.83 -21.29
N ALA A 22 -8.14 25.11 -21.37
CA ALA A 22 -9.10 25.10 -20.29
C ALA A 22 -8.31 24.77 -19.02
N ALA A 23 -8.30 25.65 -18.04
CA ALA A 23 -7.67 25.39 -16.76
C ALA A 23 -8.28 24.07 -16.26
N GLN A 24 -7.44 23.03 -16.22
CA GLN A 24 -7.90 21.71 -15.87
C GLN A 24 -8.47 21.77 -14.46
N ALA A 25 -9.77 21.49 -14.30
CA ALA A 25 -10.45 21.59 -13.02
C ALA A 25 -9.73 20.71 -11.99
N LEU A 26 -9.46 21.26 -10.82
CA LEU A 26 -8.89 20.50 -9.71
C LEU A 26 -9.87 19.41 -9.28
N PRO A 27 -9.41 18.22 -8.91
CA PRO A 27 -10.28 17.15 -8.43
C PRO A 27 -10.97 17.59 -7.14
N ARG A 28 -12.28 17.35 -7.08
CA ARG A 28 -13.04 17.57 -5.86
C ARG A 28 -12.70 16.55 -4.80
N ASN A 29 -12.53 15.29 -5.21
CA ASN A 29 -12.15 14.20 -4.32
C ASN A 29 -10.77 13.67 -4.71
N VAL A 30 -9.97 13.35 -3.71
CA VAL A 30 -8.66 12.73 -3.90
C VAL A 30 -8.60 11.46 -3.04
N ILE A 31 -8.30 10.34 -3.69
CA ILE A 31 -8.14 9.03 -3.07
C ILE A 31 -6.69 8.59 -3.29
N VAL A 32 -5.95 8.36 -2.22
CA VAL A 32 -4.65 7.71 -2.23
C VAL A 32 -4.84 6.28 -1.73
N LEU A 33 -4.70 5.31 -2.64
CA LEU A 33 -4.62 3.89 -2.32
C LEU A 33 -3.15 3.53 -2.19
N PHE A 34 -2.77 3.10 -1.01
CA PHE A 34 -1.38 2.96 -0.60
C PHE A 34 -1.08 1.51 -0.25
N ALA A 35 -0.20 0.87 -1.01
CA ALA A 35 0.29 -0.47 -0.74
C ALA A 35 1.69 -0.35 -0.16
N ASP A 36 1.81 -0.43 1.16
CA ASP A 36 3.09 -0.36 1.85
C ASP A 36 4.02 -1.48 1.39
N GLY A 37 5.29 -1.17 1.17
CA GLY A 37 6.30 -2.13 0.76
C GLY A 37 6.19 -2.65 -0.68
N VAL A 38 5.39 -2.00 -1.55
CA VAL A 38 5.08 -2.49 -2.91
C VAL A 38 5.72 -1.64 -3.99
N ALA A 39 6.57 -2.27 -4.79
CA ALA A 39 7.13 -1.72 -6.03
C ALA A 39 6.69 -2.55 -7.25
N ALA A 40 7.39 -2.40 -8.39
CA ALA A 40 6.97 -2.97 -9.65
C ALA A 40 6.88 -4.51 -9.64
N THR A 41 7.81 -5.18 -8.97
CA THR A 41 7.84 -6.66 -8.93
C THR A 41 6.65 -7.24 -8.16
N GLN A 42 6.25 -6.61 -7.05
CA GLN A 42 5.06 -7.02 -6.29
C GLN A 42 3.77 -6.80 -7.11
N ILE A 43 3.66 -5.67 -7.82
CA ILE A 43 2.53 -5.41 -8.75
C ILE A 43 2.44 -6.51 -9.80
N GLU A 44 3.57 -6.94 -10.40
CA GLU A 44 3.59 -8.02 -11.38
C GLU A 44 3.21 -9.37 -10.77
N LEU A 45 3.65 -9.68 -9.54
CA LEU A 45 3.20 -10.89 -8.82
C LEU A 45 1.67 -10.89 -8.66
N GLY A 46 1.07 -9.76 -8.24
CA GLY A 46 -0.37 -9.57 -8.14
C GLY A 46 -1.07 -9.79 -9.48
N ARG A 47 -0.55 -9.22 -10.57
CA ARG A 47 -1.10 -9.32 -11.92
C ARG A 47 -1.05 -10.76 -12.46
N TYR A 48 0.11 -11.42 -12.38
CA TYR A 48 0.25 -12.79 -12.88
C TYR A 48 -0.62 -13.76 -12.09
N SER A 49 -0.62 -13.65 -10.77
CA SER A 49 -1.39 -14.53 -9.89
C SER A 49 -2.90 -14.31 -10.04
N SER A 50 -3.39 -13.09 -10.18
CA SER A 50 -4.80 -12.81 -10.43
C SER A 50 -5.27 -13.48 -11.72
N ARG A 51 -4.53 -13.32 -12.81
CA ARG A 51 -4.86 -13.94 -14.10
C ARG A 51 -4.78 -15.46 -14.08
N ALA A 52 -3.72 -16.02 -13.49
CA ALA A 52 -3.47 -17.48 -13.50
C ALA A 52 -4.39 -18.25 -12.55
N LEU A 53 -4.79 -17.67 -11.43
CA LEU A 53 -5.50 -18.36 -10.35
C LEU A 53 -6.96 -17.96 -10.22
N ARG A 54 -7.28 -16.67 -10.49
CA ARG A 54 -8.64 -16.13 -10.38
C ARG A 54 -9.32 -16.01 -11.74
N GLY A 55 -8.57 -16.06 -12.85
CA GLY A 55 -9.10 -15.81 -14.18
C GLY A 55 -9.54 -14.36 -14.40
N GLU A 56 -9.08 -13.42 -13.55
CA GLU A 56 -9.49 -12.03 -13.53
C GLU A 56 -8.37 -11.10 -13.99
N GLY A 57 -8.75 -9.94 -14.55
CA GLY A 57 -7.84 -8.84 -14.74
C GLY A 57 -7.39 -8.25 -13.40
N TYR A 58 -6.30 -7.47 -13.42
CA TYR A 58 -5.76 -6.79 -12.26
C TYR A 58 -5.97 -5.28 -12.46
N ALA A 59 -6.87 -4.68 -11.66
CA ALA A 59 -7.36 -3.32 -11.89
C ALA A 59 -6.25 -2.27 -11.85
N ILE A 60 -5.23 -2.49 -11.01
CA ILE A 60 -4.05 -1.64 -10.94
C ILE A 60 -3.39 -1.53 -12.32
N THR A 61 -3.03 -2.67 -12.94
CA THR A 61 -2.34 -2.65 -14.24
C THR A 61 -3.27 -2.38 -15.42
N ASP A 62 -4.47 -2.98 -15.42
CA ASP A 62 -5.35 -2.97 -16.59
C ASP A 62 -6.14 -1.66 -16.73
N THR A 63 -6.30 -0.93 -15.60
CA THR A 63 -7.06 0.32 -15.59
C THR A 63 -6.21 1.49 -15.13
N VAL A 64 -5.65 1.46 -13.92
CA VAL A 64 -4.95 2.63 -13.38
C VAL A 64 -3.67 2.91 -14.17
N LEU A 65 -2.78 1.93 -14.31
CA LEU A 65 -1.54 2.09 -15.08
C LEU A 65 -1.79 2.07 -16.59
N GLY A 66 -2.70 1.21 -17.07
CA GLY A 66 -2.95 1.02 -18.49
C GLY A 66 -3.70 2.17 -19.17
N ARG A 67 -4.47 2.96 -18.44
CA ARG A 67 -5.31 4.05 -18.98
C ARG A 67 -5.03 5.42 -18.37
N GLY A 68 -4.35 5.45 -17.22
CA GLY A 68 -4.01 6.66 -16.49
C GLY A 68 -2.61 7.19 -16.79
N SER A 69 -2.03 7.85 -15.82
CA SER A 69 -0.67 8.36 -15.84
C SER A 69 0.24 7.50 -14.97
N ILE A 70 1.49 7.35 -15.38
CA ILE A 70 2.50 6.60 -14.64
C ILE A 70 3.65 7.52 -14.27
N GLY A 71 4.07 7.45 -13.03
CA GLY A 71 5.29 8.04 -12.51
C GLY A 71 6.05 7.07 -11.63
N PHE A 72 7.26 7.47 -11.23
CA PHE A 72 8.11 6.75 -10.29
C PHE A 72 8.64 7.72 -9.25
N LEU A 73 8.68 7.26 -7.99
CA LEU A 73 9.23 8.00 -6.87
C LEU A 73 10.55 7.39 -6.39
N THR A 74 11.50 8.25 -6.03
CA THR A 74 12.58 7.84 -5.13
C THR A 74 12.01 7.57 -3.73
N THR A 75 12.70 6.75 -2.94
CA THR A 75 12.19 6.32 -1.62
C THR A 75 13.03 6.80 -0.45
N HIS A 76 14.28 7.22 -0.71
CA HIS A 76 15.30 7.50 0.30
C HIS A 76 14.86 8.58 1.31
N PRO A 77 15.19 8.40 2.61
CA PRO A 77 15.03 9.40 3.65
C PRO A 77 16.16 10.43 3.56
N ARG A 78 16.35 11.21 4.62
CA ARG A 78 17.38 12.24 4.66
C ARG A 78 18.80 11.70 4.69
N GLU A 79 19.07 10.66 5.50
CA GLU A 79 20.42 10.25 5.90
C GLU A 79 20.90 8.90 5.35
N SER A 80 20.04 8.16 4.62
CA SER A 80 20.37 6.83 4.10
C SER A 80 19.78 6.59 2.72
N PHE A 81 20.13 5.48 2.07
CA PHE A 81 19.50 5.09 0.79
C PHE A 81 18.22 4.29 1.02
N ALA A 82 18.23 3.36 1.97
CA ALA A 82 17.04 2.63 2.36
C ALA A 82 16.27 3.41 3.43
N THR A 83 14.96 3.43 3.31
CA THR A 83 14.04 4.17 4.18
C THR A 83 13.35 3.27 5.18
N ASP A 84 12.50 3.88 6.05
CA ASP A 84 11.37 3.25 6.69
C ASP A 84 10.07 3.96 6.26
N SER A 85 8.92 3.34 6.53
CA SER A 85 7.61 3.88 6.15
C SER A 85 7.36 5.28 6.75
N ALA A 86 7.85 5.54 7.98
CA ALA A 86 7.67 6.83 8.64
C ALA A 86 8.32 7.98 7.85
N ALA A 87 9.59 7.83 7.48
CA ALA A 87 10.32 8.86 6.74
C ALA A 87 9.82 8.99 5.30
N ALA A 88 9.51 7.86 4.64
CA ALA A 88 9.01 7.88 3.26
C ALA A 88 7.62 8.51 3.18
N ALA A 89 6.67 8.07 4.00
CA ALA A 89 5.33 8.65 4.05
C ALA A 89 5.35 10.12 4.51
N THR A 90 6.25 10.51 5.43
CA THR A 90 6.43 11.92 5.81
C THR A 90 6.86 12.75 4.60
N ALA A 91 7.83 12.28 3.79
CA ALA A 91 8.23 13.01 2.59
C ALA A 91 7.10 13.13 1.57
N MET A 92 6.32 12.05 1.39
CA MET A 92 5.16 12.01 0.48
C MET A 92 3.97 12.82 0.97
N SER A 93 3.86 13.07 2.27
CA SER A 93 2.79 13.86 2.87
C SER A 93 3.12 15.34 2.98
N THR A 94 4.37 15.67 3.38
CA THR A 94 4.75 17.04 3.75
C THR A 94 5.58 17.77 2.69
N GLY A 95 6.24 17.03 1.78
CA GLY A 95 7.20 17.59 0.83
C GLY A 95 8.57 17.91 1.45
N VAL A 96 8.87 17.35 2.62
CA VAL A 96 10.13 17.54 3.33
C VAL A 96 10.74 16.16 3.66
N LYS A 97 12.04 15.98 3.38
CA LYS A 97 12.76 14.76 3.80
C LYS A 97 12.83 14.68 5.31
N ALA A 98 12.47 13.53 5.85
CA ALA A 98 12.53 13.24 7.29
C ALA A 98 13.65 12.24 7.61
N SER A 99 14.01 12.16 8.88
CA SER A 99 14.86 11.09 9.40
C SER A 99 14.06 9.81 9.60
N VAL A 100 14.72 8.66 9.53
CA VAL A 100 14.12 7.35 9.80
C VAL A 100 13.36 7.37 11.14
N GLY A 101 12.12 6.89 11.13
CA GLY A 101 11.23 6.84 12.29
C GLY A 101 10.46 8.13 12.60
N ALA A 102 10.73 9.25 11.92
CA ALA A 102 10.06 10.53 12.17
C ALA A 102 8.73 10.65 11.41
N ILE A 103 7.70 11.18 12.05
CA ILE A 103 6.32 11.33 11.58
C ILE A 103 6.00 12.80 11.41
N GLY A 104 5.71 13.26 10.18
CA GLY A 104 5.21 14.61 9.92
C GLY A 104 6.11 15.77 10.39
N VAL A 105 7.39 15.47 10.70
CA VAL A 105 8.36 16.49 11.16
C VAL A 105 9.53 16.61 10.20
N GLY A 106 10.01 17.84 10.04
CA GLY A 106 11.16 18.13 9.21
C GLY A 106 12.51 17.80 9.86
N PRO A 107 13.62 18.06 9.15
CA PRO A 107 14.99 17.80 9.65
C PRO A 107 15.36 18.57 10.92
N ASP A 108 14.69 19.68 11.19
CA ASP A 108 14.84 20.49 12.39
C ASP A 108 13.96 20.04 13.56
N GLY A 109 13.23 18.92 13.38
CA GLY A 109 12.31 18.36 14.37
C GLY A 109 11.01 19.14 14.55
N LYS A 110 10.73 20.10 13.67
CA LYS A 110 9.48 20.88 13.71
C LYS A 110 8.40 20.23 12.84
N PRO A 111 7.12 20.39 13.20
CA PRO A 111 5.99 19.99 12.38
C PRO A 111 6.11 20.57 10.96
N ALA A 112 5.91 19.73 9.95
CA ALA A 112 5.80 20.09 8.56
C ALA A 112 4.37 19.80 8.10
N ARG A 113 3.72 20.72 7.43
CA ARG A 113 2.31 20.62 7.04
C ARG A 113 2.02 19.32 6.29
N THR A 114 1.15 18.50 6.85
CA THR A 114 0.75 17.20 6.29
C THR A 114 -0.31 17.34 5.19
N ALA A 115 -0.49 16.30 4.39
CA ALA A 115 -1.53 16.22 3.37
C ALA A 115 -2.94 16.35 3.98
N ALA A 116 -3.19 15.73 5.14
CA ALA A 116 -4.46 15.84 5.85
C ALA A 116 -4.73 17.28 6.33
N GLU A 117 -3.74 17.96 6.88
CA GLU A 117 -3.87 19.36 7.29
C GLU A 117 -4.12 20.28 6.08
N ALA A 118 -3.44 20.02 4.95
CA ALA A 118 -3.68 20.75 3.72
C ALA A 118 -5.10 20.54 3.18
N ALA A 119 -5.58 19.30 3.19
CA ALA A 119 -6.93 18.95 2.76
C ALA A 119 -8.00 19.58 3.66
N LYS A 120 -7.83 19.49 5.00
CA LYS A 120 -8.76 20.11 5.96
C LYS A 120 -8.78 21.64 5.85
N ALA A 121 -7.64 22.28 5.65
CA ALA A 121 -7.59 23.73 5.41
C ALA A 121 -8.33 24.16 4.12
N ALA A 122 -8.41 23.26 3.13
CA ALA A 122 -9.23 23.43 1.92
C ALA A 122 -10.72 23.07 2.13
N GLY A 123 -11.15 22.79 3.36
CA GLY A 123 -12.53 22.41 3.69
C GLY A 123 -12.93 21.00 3.29
N LYS A 124 -11.96 20.16 2.91
CA LYS A 124 -12.24 18.75 2.54
C LYS A 124 -12.46 17.90 3.77
N ARG A 125 -13.31 16.88 3.62
CA ARG A 125 -13.44 15.82 4.62
C ARG A 125 -12.22 14.90 4.57
N LEU A 126 -11.90 14.24 5.68
CA LEU A 126 -10.71 13.44 5.84
C LEU A 126 -11.05 12.00 6.21
N GLY A 127 -10.52 11.04 5.45
CA GLY A 127 -10.54 9.62 5.79
C GLY A 127 -9.14 9.04 5.87
N LEU A 128 -8.92 8.23 6.90
CA LEU A 128 -7.71 7.44 7.12
C LEU A 128 -8.13 5.99 7.34
N VAL A 129 -7.66 5.10 6.49
CA VAL A 129 -7.95 3.65 6.52
C VAL A 129 -6.64 2.90 6.39
N THR A 130 -6.44 1.86 7.19
CA THR A 130 -5.26 1.00 7.09
C THR A 130 -5.58 -0.44 7.53
N THR A 131 -4.78 -1.41 7.11
CA THR A 131 -4.78 -2.76 7.69
C THR A 131 -3.80 -2.88 8.86
N ALA A 132 -2.91 -1.90 9.06
CA ALA A 132 -2.09 -1.76 10.27
C ALA A 132 -2.90 -1.24 11.48
N GLU A 133 -2.22 -0.93 12.56
CA GLU A 133 -2.77 -0.08 13.61
C GLU A 133 -3.00 1.34 13.05
N VAL A 134 -4.14 1.94 13.37
CA VAL A 134 -4.48 3.30 12.87
C VAL A 134 -3.44 4.36 13.24
N TYR A 135 -2.62 4.10 14.25
CA TYR A 135 -1.53 4.97 14.69
C TYR A 135 -0.16 4.57 14.12
N ASP A 136 -0.11 3.61 13.18
CA ASP A 136 1.15 3.24 12.54
C ASP A 136 1.67 4.35 11.60
N ALA A 137 2.84 4.11 11.06
CA ALA A 137 3.69 5.10 10.42
C ALA A 137 3.02 5.88 9.30
N SER A 138 2.45 5.20 8.30
CA SER A 138 1.96 5.87 7.09
C SER A 138 0.70 6.70 7.33
N PRO A 139 -0.39 6.18 7.98
CA PRO A 139 -1.55 7.01 8.29
C PRO A 139 -1.20 8.18 9.22
N ALA A 140 -0.29 7.96 10.18
CA ALA A 140 0.18 9.03 11.07
C ALA A 140 0.98 10.09 10.29
N ALA A 141 1.92 9.70 9.42
CA ALA A 141 2.73 10.64 8.64
C ALA A 141 1.90 11.48 7.66
N PHE A 142 0.80 10.94 7.15
CA PHE A 142 -0.13 11.69 6.30
C PHE A 142 -0.99 12.68 7.09
N SER A 143 -0.98 12.66 8.44
CA SER A 143 -2.01 13.37 9.21
C SER A 143 -1.56 14.09 10.47
N VAL A 144 -0.52 13.63 11.19
CA VAL A 144 -0.10 14.16 12.50
C VAL A 144 1.41 14.28 12.61
N HIS A 145 1.93 14.60 13.80
CA HIS A 145 3.35 14.86 14.04
C HIS A 145 3.87 14.14 15.26
N ALA A 146 4.97 13.40 15.10
CA ALA A 146 5.70 12.79 16.22
C ALA A 146 7.20 12.68 15.88
N LYS A 147 8.06 12.81 16.88
CA LYS A 147 9.51 12.63 16.66
C LYS A 147 9.86 11.16 16.37
N SER A 148 9.02 10.24 16.81
CA SER A 148 9.17 8.81 16.59
C SER A 148 7.82 8.14 16.35
N ARG A 149 7.75 7.24 15.35
CA ARG A 149 6.58 6.38 15.10
C ARG A 149 6.15 5.54 16.33
N ARG A 150 7.03 5.44 17.34
CA ARG A 150 6.73 4.71 18.58
C ARG A 150 5.89 5.51 19.57
N GLU A 151 5.62 6.79 19.31
CA GLU A 151 4.83 7.67 20.17
C GLU A 151 3.31 7.47 19.96
N SER A 152 2.85 6.20 19.92
CA SER A 152 1.48 5.83 19.55
C SER A 152 0.39 6.54 20.39
N ALA A 153 0.60 6.73 21.69
CA ALA A 153 -0.35 7.46 22.53
C ALA A 153 -0.52 8.91 22.10
N SER A 154 0.59 9.61 21.81
CA SER A 154 0.55 11.00 21.31
C SER A 154 -0.11 11.09 19.93
N ILE A 155 0.12 10.11 19.05
CA ILE A 155 -0.52 10.03 17.73
C ILE A 155 -2.05 9.91 17.89
N VAL A 156 -2.53 9.02 18.77
CA VAL A 156 -3.97 8.84 19.03
C VAL A 156 -4.60 10.10 19.63
N GLU A 157 -3.91 10.81 20.54
CA GLU A 157 -4.37 12.10 21.09
C GLU A 157 -4.51 13.15 19.99
N GLN A 158 -3.57 13.20 19.04
CA GLN A 158 -3.63 14.14 17.94
C GLN A 158 -4.79 13.84 16.97
N TYR A 159 -5.21 12.57 16.80
CA TYR A 159 -6.42 12.24 16.06
C TYR A 159 -7.69 12.82 16.66
N LEU A 160 -7.78 12.91 18.00
CA LEU A 160 -8.89 13.58 18.66
C LEU A 160 -8.94 15.08 18.35
N ALA A 161 -7.79 15.72 18.16
CA ALA A 161 -7.70 17.14 17.79
C ALA A 161 -7.91 17.35 16.30
N LEU A 162 -7.35 16.47 15.46
CA LEU A 162 -7.47 16.51 14.00
C LEU A 162 -8.91 16.21 13.54
N GLU A 163 -9.63 15.37 14.25
CA GLU A 163 -10.99 14.92 13.91
C GLU A 163 -11.10 14.42 12.46
N PRO A 164 -10.40 13.33 12.06
CA PRO A 164 -10.66 12.71 10.78
C PRO A 164 -12.12 12.23 10.73
N ASP A 165 -12.84 12.44 9.64
CA ASP A 165 -14.24 11.98 9.52
C ASP A 165 -14.35 10.45 9.53
N VAL A 166 -13.33 9.78 9.01
CA VAL A 166 -13.19 8.32 9.03
C VAL A 166 -11.81 7.96 9.52
N LEU A 167 -11.74 7.07 10.52
CA LEU A 167 -10.52 6.47 11.04
C LEU A 167 -10.78 4.98 11.22
N MET A 168 -10.16 4.12 10.41
CA MET A 168 -10.41 2.68 10.43
C MET A 168 -9.14 1.86 10.26
N GLY A 169 -9.04 0.78 11.04
CA GLY A 169 -7.93 -0.18 10.98
C GLY A 169 -7.88 -1.07 12.22
N GLY A 170 -6.67 -1.54 12.56
CA GLY A 170 -6.34 -2.19 13.82
C GLY A 170 -5.96 -1.18 14.91
N GLY A 171 -5.35 -1.67 16.01
CA GLY A 171 -4.76 -0.83 17.05
C GLY A 171 -5.71 -0.45 18.18
N ARG A 172 -6.73 -1.27 18.43
CA ARG A 172 -7.69 -1.04 19.53
C ARG A 172 -7.02 -0.97 20.91
N ASP A 173 -5.86 -1.59 21.10
CA ASP A 173 -5.09 -1.62 22.34
C ASP A 173 -4.71 -0.22 22.89
N LYS A 174 -4.67 0.81 22.03
CA LYS A 174 -4.39 2.20 22.43
C LYS A 174 -5.65 3.04 22.64
N PHE A 175 -6.84 2.47 22.37
CA PHE A 175 -8.11 3.17 22.53
C PHE A 175 -8.84 2.72 23.80
N GLY A 176 -8.29 3.07 24.97
CA GLY A 176 -8.99 2.85 26.25
C GLY A 176 -10.31 3.61 26.32
N GLU A 177 -11.19 3.23 27.28
CA GLU A 177 -12.53 3.81 27.38
C GLU A 177 -12.57 5.35 27.43
N PRO A 178 -11.63 6.08 28.09
CA PRO A 178 -11.63 7.55 28.01
C PRO A 178 -11.49 8.11 26.59
N VAL A 179 -10.64 7.47 25.76
CA VAL A 179 -10.44 7.86 24.35
C VAL A 179 -11.69 7.54 23.52
N LEU A 180 -12.24 6.35 23.68
CA LEU A 180 -13.47 5.94 23.00
C LEU A 180 -14.66 6.85 23.36
N ALA A 181 -14.80 7.22 24.64
CA ALA A 181 -15.82 8.15 25.08
C ALA A 181 -15.67 9.54 24.44
N ALA A 182 -14.43 10.02 24.28
CA ALA A 182 -14.15 11.28 23.61
C ALA A 182 -14.53 11.24 22.12
N PHE A 183 -14.25 10.14 21.41
CA PHE A 183 -14.72 9.97 20.02
C PHE A 183 -16.24 9.90 19.94
N ARG A 184 -16.92 9.15 20.83
CA ARG A 184 -18.40 9.12 20.88
C ARG A 184 -18.99 10.52 21.11
N ALA A 185 -18.42 11.30 22.03
CA ALA A 185 -18.86 12.67 22.31
C ALA A 185 -18.74 13.60 21.10
N LYS A 186 -17.81 13.30 20.17
CA LYS A 186 -17.64 14.00 18.91
C LYS A 186 -18.54 13.44 17.76
N GLY A 187 -19.43 12.50 18.08
CA GLY A 187 -20.43 11.95 17.14
C GLY A 187 -19.91 10.83 16.23
N TYR A 188 -18.83 10.13 16.60
CA TYR A 188 -18.37 8.98 15.86
C TYR A 188 -19.23 7.75 16.14
N ALA A 189 -19.66 7.07 15.07
CA ALA A 189 -20.17 5.72 15.13
C ALA A 189 -18.96 4.75 15.27
N LEU A 190 -19.02 3.87 16.26
CA LEU A 190 -17.94 2.90 16.54
C LEU A 190 -18.30 1.56 15.89
N ALA A 191 -17.31 0.94 15.25
CA ALA A 191 -17.39 -0.42 14.72
C ALA A 191 -16.14 -1.21 15.18
N THR A 192 -16.34 -2.46 15.62
CA THR A 192 -15.26 -3.34 16.10
C THR A 192 -15.17 -4.63 15.29
N ASP A 193 -16.09 -4.83 14.35
CA ASP A 193 -16.16 -5.97 13.46
C ASP A 193 -16.85 -5.62 12.13
N ALA A 194 -16.86 -6.54 11.19
CA ALA A 194 -17.45 -6.38 9.86
C ALA A 194 -18.97 -6.12 9.91
N ALA A 195 -19.68 -6.75 10.84
CA ALA A 195 -21.13 -6.57 11.00
C ALA A 195 -21.44 -5.17 11.54
N GLY A 196 -20.68 -4.71 12.54
CA GLY A 196 -20.74 -3.36 13.08
C GLY A 196 -20.42 -2.30 12.03
N LEU A 197 -19.39 -2.51 11.20
CA LEU A 197 -19.07 -1.61 10.10
C LEU A 197 -20.23 -1.49 9.10
N LYS A 198 -20.82 -2.61 8.71
CA LYS A 198 -21.99 -2.64 7.80
C LYS A 198 -23.21 -1.95 8.40
N ALA A 199 -23.39 -2.05 9.71
CA ALA A 199 -24.51 -1.43 10.42
C ALA A 199 -24.27 0.05 10.73
N ALA A 200 -23.01 0.51 10.78
CA ALA A 200 -22.65 1.87 11.12
C ALA A 200 -23.31 2.88 10.18
N LYS A 201 -23.93 3.90 10.75
CA LYS A 201 -24.57 5.01 10.03
C LYS A 201 -23.99 6.32 10.54
N GLY A 202 -23.81 7.26 9.64
CA GLY A 202 -23.34 8.59 9.98
C GLY A 202 -22.15 9.02 9.13
N ALA A 203 -21.79 10.29 9.31
CA ALA A 203 -20.72 10.91 8.57
C ALA A 203 -19.35 10.74 9.25
N ARG A 204 -19.30 10.30 10.52
CA ARG A 204 -18.08 10.06 11.28
C ARG A 204 -18.00 8.60 11.73
N LEU A 205 -16.95 7.91 11.33
CA LEU A 205 -16.73 6.48 11.62
C LEU A 205 -15.39 6.28 12.34
N LEU A 206 -15.40 5.54 13.43
CA LEU A 206 -14.22 4.96 14.07
C LEU A 206 -14.34 3.43 14.02
N GLY A 207 -13.51 2.77 13.21
CA GLY A 207 -13.46 1.32 13.09
C GLY A 207 -12.15 0.78 13.66
N LEU A 208 -12.22 -0.10 14.68
CA LEU A 208 -11.06 -0.71 15.33
C LEU A 208 -11.26 -2.23 15.36
N PHE A 209 -10.73 -2.92 14.36
CA PHE A 209 -11.09 -4.30 14.03
C PHE A 209 -10.15 -5.37 14.61
N ALA A 210 -9.01 -4.95 15.18
CA ALA A 210 -8.05 -5.80 15.86
C ALA A 210 -7.40 -5.06 17.03
N GLU A 211 -6.83 -5.80 18.00
CA GLU A 211 -6.04 -5.18 19.09
C GLU A 211 -4.75 -4.55 18.54
N GLY A 212 -3.98 -5.29 17.74
CA GLY A 212 -2.84 -4.82 16.96
C GLY A 212 -3.22 -4.58 15.49
N ALA A 213 -2.31 -4.87 14.56
CA ALA A 213 -2.62 -4.88 13.13
C ALA A 213 -3.71 -5.89 12.79
N MET A 214 -4.41 -5.70 11.67
CA MET A 214 -5.38 -6.65 11.16
C MET A 214 -4.68 -7.88 10.58
N ASP A 215 -5.39 -9.01 10.55
CA ASP A 215 -4.86 -10.26 9.99
C ASP A 215 -4.53 -10.12 8.50
N PHE A 216 -3.52 -10.86 8.04
CA PHE A 216 -3.32 -11.08 6.61
C PHE A 216 -4.58 -11.63 5.96
N GLU A 217 -4.82 -11.29 4.70
CA GLU A 217 -6.00 -11.78 3.98
C GLU A 217 -6.08 -13.31 3.93
N ILE A 218 -4.93 -14.01 3.98
CA ILE A 218 -4.88 -15.49 4.05
C ILE A 218 -5.42 -16.05 5.37
N ASP A 219 -5.32 -15.29 6.46
CA ASP A 219 -5.73 -15.71 7.82
C ASP A 219 -7.03 -15.03 8.27
N ARG A 220 -7.48 -14.00 7.55
CA ARG A 220 -8.61 -13.15 7.96
C ARG A 220 -9.90 -13.94 8.13
N GLY A 221 -10.49 -13.84 9.32
CA GLY A 221 -11.82 -14.36 9.63
C GLY A 221 -12.94 -13.43 9.13
N ALA A 222 -14.16 -13.96 9.06
CA ALA A 222 -15.33 -13.21 8.59
C ALA A 222 -15.74 -12.05 9.53
N GLU A 223 -15.26 -12.03 10.75
CA GLU A 223 -15.49 -10.96 11.73
C GLU A 223 -14.67 -9.70 11.41
N GLN A 224 -13.53 -9.83 10.76
CA GLN A 224 -12.78 -8.65 10.31
C GLN A 224 -13.25 -8.21 8.92
N PRO A 225 -13.51 -6.91 8.70
CA PRO A 225 -13.84 -6.40 7.38
C PRO A 225 -12.63 -6.54 6.44
N SER A 226 -12.88 -6.74 5.15
CA SER A 226 -11.85 -6.69 4.13
C SER A 226 -11.38 -5.24 3.89
N PHE A 227 -10.22 -5.08 3.26
CA PHE A 227 -9.74 -3.77 2.82
C PHE A 227 -10.75 -3.08 1.87
N ALA A 228 -11.41 -3.85 0.99
CA ALA A 228 -12.45 -3.36 0.11
C ALA A 228 -13.71 -2.89 0.88
N ASP A 229 -14.11 -3.60 1.96
CA ASP A 229 -15.25 -3.19 2.80
C ASP A 229 -14.95 -1.88 3.53
N MET A 230 -13.76 -1.73 4.10
CA MET A 230 -13.32 -0.49 4.74
C MET A 230 -13.24 0.67 3.76
N THR A 231 -12.67 0.45 2.57
CA THR A 231 -12.61 1.45 1.50
C THR A 231 -14.00 1.91 1.07
N ARG A 232 -14.94 0.98 0.89
CA ARG A 232 -16.34 1.28 0.54
C ARG A 232 -17.01 2.10 1.62
N ALA A 233 -16.93 1.67 2.87
CA ALA A 233 -17.53 2.38 4.01
C ALA A 233 -16.96 3.80 4.16
N ALA A 234 -15.64 3.96 3.95
CA ALA A 234 -15.00 5.28 3.97
C ALA A 234 -15.55 6.19 2.86
N LEU A 235 -15.64 5.70 1.63
CA LEU A 235 -16.16 6.47 0.49
C LEU A 235 -17.64 6.87 0.68
N ASP A 236 -18.47 5.95 1.19
CA ASP A 236 -19.87 6.21 1.48
C ASP A 236 -20.02 7.29 2.57
N ALA A 237 -19.28 7.18 3.67
CA ALA A 237 -19.30 8.16 4.74
C ALA A 237 -18.78 9.54 4.29
N LEU A 238 -17.67 9.59 3.57
CA LEU A 238 -17.03 10.84 3.14
C LEU A 238 -17.84 11.58 2.08
N SER A 239 -18.54 10.86 1.18
CA SER A 239 -19.32 11.47 0.11
C SER A 239 -20.67 12.00 0.54
N ALA A 240 -21.24 11.51 1.65
CA ALA A 240 -22.63 11.80 2.08
C ALA A 240 -22.90 13.29 2.38
N SER A 241 -21.90 14.10 2.70
CA SER A 241 -22.08 15.53 3.05
C SER A 241 -20.77 16.31 2.86
N SER A 242 -20.28 16.39 1.62
CA SER A 242 -18.99 17.01 1.35
C SER A 242 -19.05 18.04 0.21
N PRO A 243 -19.48 19.30 0.48
CA PRO A 243 -19.51 20.32 -0.57
C PRO A 243 -18.15 20.59 -1.22
N GLN A 244 -17.07 20.50 -0.45
CA GLN A 244 -15.68 20.70 -0.93
C GLN A 244 -14.99 19.40 -1.33
N GLY A 245 -15.69 18.26 -1.26
CA GLY A 245 -15.11 16.93 -1.49
C GLY A 245 -14.30 16.41 -0.31
N PHE A 246 -13.48 15.42 -0.56
CA PHE A 246 -12.73 14.73 0.50
C PHE A 246 -11.32 14.37 0.06
N PHE A 247 -10.47 14.07 1.05
CA PHE A 247 -9.20 13.38 0.94
C PHE A 247 -9.32 12.05 1.68
N LEU A 248 -9.08 10.94 1.00
CA LEU A 248 -9.01 9.60 1.56
C LEU A 248 -7.61 9.05 1.37
N PHE A 249 -6.95 8.70 2.47
CA PHE A 249 -5.78 7.83 2.50
C PHE A 249 -6.23 6.44 2.92
N ALA A 250 -6.02 5.43 2.07
CA ALA A 250 -6.40 4.05 2.34
C ALA A 250 -5.23 3.10 2.03
N GLU A 251 -4.72 2.47 3.05
CA GLU A 251 -3.51 1.67 3.05
C GLU A 251 -3.78 0.19 3.27
N ASN A 252 -3.12 -0.67 2.50
CA ASN A 252 -2.85 -2.05 2.88
C ASN A 252 -1.37 -2.17 3.31
N GLU A 253 -1.13 -2.20 4.62
CA GLU A 253 0.20 -2.37 5.21
C GLU A 253 0.62 -3.85 5.23
N ASN A 254 -0.31 -4.78 5.27
CA ASN A 254 0.00 -6.22 5.29
C ASN A 254 0.91 -6.65 4.13
N THR A 255 0.93 -5.92 3.03
CA THR A 255 1.86 -6.16 1.91
C THR A 255 3.32 -5.95 2.31
N ASP A 256 3.62 -4.95 3.16
CA ASP A 256 4.95 -4.71 3.70
C ASP A 256 5.34 -5.80 4.71
N THR A 257 4.48 -6.06 5.67
CA THR A 257 4.71 -7.10 6.68
C THR A 257 4.92 -8.47 6.01
N ALA A 258 4.18 -8.83 4.96
CA ALA A 258 4.43 -10.06 4.19
C ALA A 258 5.81 -10.06 3.51
N GLY A 259 6.26 -8.92 2.97
CA GLY A 259 7.60 -8.71 2.44
C GLY A 259 8.69 -8.96 3.49
N HIS A 260 8.57 -8.37 4.66
CA HIS A 260 9.47 -8.59 5.80
C HIS A 260 9.56 -10.07 6.22
N ARG A 261 8.42 -10.78 6.18
CA ARG A 261 8.36 -12.22 6.50
C ARG A 261 8.86 -13.10 5.37
N ASN A 262 9.06 -12.54 4.17
CA ASN A 262 9.30 -13.27 2.92
C ASN A 262 8.16 -14.27 2.61
N ASP A 263 6.94 -13.89 2.97
CA ASP A 263 5.74 -14.71 2.79
C ASP A 263 5.03 -14.37 1.47
N ALA A 264 5.43 -15.08 0.42
CA ALA A 264 4.87 -14.86 -0.91
C ALA A 264 3.37 -15.22 -1.00
N ALA A 265 2.87 -16.14 -0.15
CA ALA A 265 1.47 -16.54 -0.17
C ALA A 265 0.56 -15.51 0.51
N ALA A 266 0.98 -14.96 1.63
CA ALA A 266 0.31 -13.84 2.27
C ALA A 266 0.36 -12.60 1.36
N LEU A 267 1.55 -12.20 0.88
CA LEU A 267 1.71 -11.08 -0.05
C LEU A 267 0.77 -11.19 -1.25
N MET A 268 0.73 -12.33 -1.90
CA MET A 268 -0.12 -12.55 -3.08
C MET A 268 -1.60 -12.28 -2.78
N ARG A 269 -2.11 -12.72 -1.62
CA ARG A 269 -3.51 -12.52 -1.23
C ARG A 269 -3.80 -11.09 -0.82
N ASP A 270 -2.88 -10.45 -0.11
CA ASP A 270 -2.99 -9.04 0.27
C ASP A 270 -2.89 -8.10 -0.94
N LEU A 271 -2.11 -8.44 -1.97
CA LEU A 271 -2.12 -7.76 -3.26
C LEU A 271 -3.48 -7.87 -3.97
N TRP A 272 -4.15 -9.01 -3.89
CA TRP A 272 -5.52 -9.16 -4.42
C TRP A 272 -6.52 -8.35 -3.61
N ALA A 273 -6.43 -8.38 -2.28
CA ALA A 273 -7.30 -7.59 -1.40
C ALA A 273 -7.12 -6.09 -1.66
N PHE A 274 -5.89 -5.63 -1.90
CA PHE A 274 -5.61 -4.26 -2.30
C PHE A 274 -6.23 -3.90 -3.66
N ASP A 275 -6.10 -4.78 -4.68
CA ASP A 275 -6.73 -4.57 -6.00
C ASP A 275 -8.26 -4.51 -5.91
N GLU A 276 -8.89 -5.26 -4.99
CA GLU A 276 -10.34 -5.12 -4.73
C GLU A 276 -10.68 -3.74 -4.17
N GLY A 277 -9.85 -3.17 -3.28
CA GLY A 277 -9.99 -1.79 -2.83
C GLY A 277 -9.85 -0.78 -3.98
N VAL A 278 -8.91 -1.02 -4.91
CA VAL A 278 -8.77 -0.21 -6.13
C VAL A 278 -10.02 -0.31 -7.00
N ARG A 279 -10.62 -1.49 -7.16
CA ARG A 279 -11.90 -1.68 -7.89
C ARG A 279 -13.01 -0.86 -7.26
N VAL A 280 -13.13 -0.87 -5.94
CA VAL A 280 -14.11 -0.06 -5.19
C VAL A 280 -13.94 1.43 -5.49
N ALA A 281 -12.71 1.94 -5.46
CA ALA A 281 -12.43 3.34 -5.78
C ALA A 281 -12.74 3.68 -7.25
N LEU A 282 -12.43 2.80 -8.19
CA LEU A 282 -12.76 2.97 -9.61
C LEU A 282 -14.29 2.94 -9.86
N GLU A 283 -15.03 2.11 -9.13
CA GLU A 283 -16.50 2.12 -9.16
C GLU A 283 -17.08 3.43 -8.63
N PHE A 284 -16.50 3.95 -7.55
CA PHE A 284 -16.87 5.26 -7.03
C PHE A 284 -16.59 6.37 -8.06
N GLN A 285 -15.40 6.40 -8.66
CA GLN A 285 -15.01 7.40 -9.66
C GLN A 285 -15.95 7.38 -10.88
N ARG A 286 -16.42 6.22 -11.34
CA ARG A 286 -17.38 6.14 -12.45
C ARG A 286 -18.70 6.86 -12.13
N ARG A 287 -19.12 6.90 -10.87
CA ARG A 287 -20.32 7.61 -10.39
C ARG A 287 -20.04 9.07 -10.06
N VAL A 288 -18.81 9.39 -9.69
CA VAL A 288 -18.34 10.71 -9.25
C VAL A 288 -17.07 11.07 -10.00
N PRO A 289 -17.16 11.52 -11.28
CA PRO A 289 -16.00 11.65 -12.17
C PRO A 289 -14.97 12.72 -11.76
N ASP A 290 -15.33 13.69 -10.92
CA ASP A 290 -14.42 14.70 -10.36
C ASP A 290 -13.52 14.14 -9.22
N THR A 291 -13.22 12.86 -9.28
CA THR A 291 -12.39 12.10 -8.35
C THR A 291 -11.07 11.72 -8.99
N LEU A 292 -9.97 12.08 -8.33
CA LEU A 292 -8.62 11.58 -8.64
C LEU A 292 -8.34 10.36 -7.78
N ILE A 293 -7.86 9.29 -8.40
CA ILE A 293 -7.34 8.09 -7.73
C ILE A 293 -5.85 8.01 -7.98
N LEU A 294 -5.10 7.85 -6.90
CA LEU A 294 -3.66 7.58 -6.88
C LEU A 294 -3.45 6.19 -6.29
N VAL A 295 -2.60 5.39 -6.93
CA VAL A 295 -2.18 4.06 -6.45
C VAL A 295 -0.66 4.07 -6.37
N THR A 296 -0.09 3.88 -5.18
CA THR A 296 1.35 3.92 -4.94
C THR A 296 1.72 3.15 -3.67
N GLY A 297 3.00 3.04 -3.39
CA GLY A 297 3.59 2.65 -2.10
C GLY A 297 4.60 3.69 -1.67
N ASP A 298 5.35 3.40 -0.63
CA ASP A 298 6.41 4.26 -0.07
C ASP A 298 7.81 3.73 -0.31
N HIS A 299 7.99 2.42 -0.34
CA HIS A 299 9.22 1.68 -0.65
C HIS A 299 8.90 0.28 -1.15
N GLU A 300 9.91 -0.48 -1.50
CA GLU A 300 9.85 -1.92 -1.71
C GLU A 300 10.34 -2.64 -0.45
N THR A 301 9.75 -3.80 -0.15
CA THR A 301 10.14 -4.64 0.98
C THR A 301 10.45 -6.07 0.54
N GLY A 302 11.58 -6.57 1.03
CA GLY A 302 12.00 -7.96 0.87
C GLY A 302 12.93 -8.23 -0.31
N GLY A 303 13.10 -7.30 -1.24
CA GLY A 303 13.87 -7.53 -2.46
C GLY A 303 13.29 -8.68 -3.27
N LEU A 304 11.96 -8.62 -3.55
CA LEU A 304 11.22 -9.67 -4.25
C LEU A 304 11.74 -9.88 -5.67
N SER A 305 11.94 -11.13 -6.04
CA SER A 305 12.35 -11.54 -7.38
C SER A 305 11.55 -12.75 -7.84
N VAL A 306 10.83 -12.61 -8.95
CA VAL A 306 10.16 -13.74 -9.63
C VAL A 306 11.05 -14.16 -10.79
N THR A 307 11.69 -15.34 -10.71
CA THR A 307 12.81 -15.70 -11.57
C THR A 307 12.85 -17.21 -11.86
N TYR A 308 14.02 -17.77 -11.97
CA TYR A 308 14.26 -19.20 -12.12
C TYR A 308 14.98 -19.76 -10.88
N ALA A 309 14.91 -21.09 -10.72
CA ALA A 309 15.74 -21.81 -9.76
C ALA A 309 16.34 -23.07 -10.41
N LEU A 310 17.37 -23.64 -9.76
CA LEU A 310 17.90 -24.94 -10.11
C LEU A 310 17.06 -26.05 -9.42
N LYS A 311 16.82 -27.13 -10.14
CA LYS A 311 16.16 -28.31 -9.56
C LYS A 311 17.09 -29.08 -8.62
N ASP A 312 18.39 -29.07 -8.95
CA ASP A 312 19.47 -29.69 -8.17
C ASP A 312 20.66 -28.74 -8.13
N LEU A 313 21.16 -28.46 -6.93
CA LEU A 313 22.32 -27.57 -6.73
C LEU A 313 23.63 -28.18 -7.24
N ALA A 314 23.72 -29.50 -7.37
CA ALA A 314 24.90 -30.20 -7.90
C ALA A 314 25.01 -30.07 -9.44
N ASP A 315 23.93 -29.77 -10.15
CA ASP A 315 23.92 -29.56 -11.59
C ASP A 315 23.70 -28.10 -11.96
N THR A 316 24.76 -27.41 -12.40
CA THR A 316 24.71 -26.00 -12.82
C THR A 316 24.32 -25.80 -14.30
N SER A 317 24.01 -26.89 -15.03
CA SER A 317 23.61 -26.80 -16.44
C SER A 317 22.28 -26.03 -16.61
N SER A 318 22.11 -25.42 -17.80
CA SER A 318 20.85 -24.73 -18.12
C SER A 318 19.64 -25.68 -18.19
N LYS A 319 19.85 -26.98 -18.41
CA LYS A 319 18.81 -28.00 -18.42
C LYS A 319 18.22 -28.30 -17.02
N ASN A 320 18.99 -27.98 -16.00
CA ASN A 320 18.57 -28.13 -14.60
C ASN A 320 17.68 -26.98 -14.10
N ARG A 321 17.46 -25.94 -14.91
CA ARG A 321 16.67 -24.77 -14.51
C ARG A 321 15.17 -25.03 -14.69
N PHE A 322 14.38 -24.43 -13.81
CA PHE A 322 12.97 -24.17 -14.05
C PHE A 322 12.70 -22.67 -13.87
N TYR A 323 11.75 -22.14 -14.61
CA TYR A 323 11.32 -20.74 -14.51
C TYR A 323 9.98 -20.70 -13.76
N SER A 324 9.82 -19.68 -12.89
CA SER A 324 8.55 -19.44 -12.22
C SER A 324 7.43 -19.24 -13.26
N GLY A 325 6.25 -19.77 -12.98
CA GLY A 325 5.09 -19.72 -13.88
C GLY A 325 3.84 -20.27 -13.20
N ASP A 326 2.76 -20.45 -13.96
CA ASP A 326 1.43 -20.82 -13.47
C ASP A 326 1.40 -22.03 -12.52
N ALA A 327 2.19 -23.07 -12.81
CA ALA A 327 2.27 -24.24 -11.94
C ALA A 327 2.79 -23.90 -10.55
N HIS A 328 3.76 -22.97 -10.48
CA HIS A 328 4.36 -22.51 -9.23
C HIS A 328 3.43 -21.56 -8.46
N LEU A 329 2.65 -20.74 -9.17
CA LEU A 329 1.60 -19.93 -8.55
C LEU A 329 0.48 -20.81 -7.98
N ARG A 330 0.09 -21.89 -8.69
CA ARG A 330 -0.86 -22.89 -8.15
C ARG A 330 -0.30 -23.58 -6.91
N LEU A 331 0.97 -23.96 -6.89
CA LEU A 331 1.63 -24.52 -5.72
C LEU A 331 1.59 -23.53 -4.55
N LEU A 332 1.97 -22.26 -4.80
CA LEU A 332 1.93 -21.18 -3.81
C LEU A 332 0.50 -20.99 -3.24
N SER A 333 -0.52 -21.01 -4.10
CA SER A 333 -1.91 -20.80 -3.69
C SER A 333 -2.46 -21.91 -2.78
N GLY A 334 -1.81 -23.08 -2.75
CA GLY A 334 -2.14 -24.18 -1.85
C GLY A 334 -1.76 -23.93 -0.40
N ILE A 335 -0.90 -22.95 -0.09
CA ILE A 335 -0.58 -22.54 1.28
C ILE A 335 -1.83 -21.97 1.94
N THR A 336 -2.14 -22.40 3.17
CA THR A 336 -3.42 -22.15 3.83
C THR A 336 -3.35 -21.23 5.05
N ILE A 337 -2.15 -20.85 5.48
CA ILE A 337 -1.92 -19.89 6.60
C ILE A 337 -0.69 -19.04 6.29
N SER A 338 -0.58 -17.87 6.90
CA SER A 338 0.63 -17.07 6.87
C SER A 338 1.78 -17.69 7.66
N PHE A 339 3.01 -17.21 7.44
CA PHE A 339 4.14 -17.62 8.27
C PHE A 339 4.04 -17.11 9.71
N ASP A 340 3.33 -16.01 9.94
CA ASP A 340 3.05 -15.52 11.29
C ASP A 340 2.12 -16.49 12.03
N LYS A 341 1.06 -16.95 11.39
CA LYS A 341 0.15 -17.97 11.93
C LYS A 341 0.81 -19.33 12.10
N ALA A 342 1.71 -19.68 11.18
CA ALA A 342 2.53 -20.88 11.30
C ALA A 342 3.43 -20.84 12.55
N LEU A 343 4.10 -19.69 12.79
CA LEU A 343 4.94 -19.52 13.99
C LEU A 343 4.12 -19.50 15.28
N GLU A 344 2.95 -18.87 15.28
CA GLU A 344 2.02 -18.91 16.41
C GLU A 344 1.64 -20.36 16.75
N THR A 345 1.33 -21.17 15.72
CA THR A 345 0.97 -22.59 15.88
C THR A 345 2.13 -23.44 16.41
N LEU A 346 3.36 -23.18 15.94
CA LEU A 346 4.57 -23.87 16.38
C LEU A 346 4.99 -23.49 17.82
N GLY A 347 4.62 -22.29 18.26
CA GLY A 347 5.04 -21.75 19.54
C GLY A 347 6.53 -21.41 19.59
N ARG A 348 7.00 -20.99 20.79
CA ARG A 348 8.37 -20.47 20.98
C ARG A 348 9.48 -21.51 20.86
N LYS A 349 9.16 -22.79 21.01
CA LYS A 349 10.14 -23.90 20.93
C LYS A 349 9.57 -25.00 20.07
N PRO A 350 9.60 -24.85 18.74
CA PRO A 350 9.08 -25.87 17.84
C PRO A 350 9.85 -27.18 17.98
N ASP A 351 9.15 -28.30 18.07
CA ASP A 351 9.76 -29.61 17.92
C ASP A 351 9.67 -30.07 16.45
N GLY A 352 10.49 -31.08 16.10
CA GLY A 352 10.56 -31.55 14.73
C GLY A 352 9.28 -32.20 14.23
N ALA A 353 8.52 -32.90 15.09
CA ALA A 353 7.29 -33.58 14.70
C ALA A 353 6.16 -32.56 14.44
N ALA A 354 6.04 -31.54 15.30
CA ALA A 354 5.08 -30.44 15.12
C ALA A 354 5.37 -29.66 13.83
N LEU A 355 6.65 -29.39 13.53
CA LEU A 355 7.05 -28.72 12.29
C LEU A 355 6.68 -29.54 11.05
N ASP A 356 7.00 -30.84 11.07
CA ASP A 356 6.70 -31.74 9.94
C ASP A 356 5.17 -31.84 9.70
N GLN A 357 4.38 -31.93 10.78
CA GLN A 357 2.90 -31.91 10.69
C GLN A 357 2.36 -30.56 10.16
N LEU A 358 2.91 -29.45 10.63
CA LEU A 358 2.51 -28.13 10.14
C LEU A 358 2.77 -27.99 8.65
N VAL A 359 3.97 -28.37 8.19
CA VAL A 359 4.34 -28.29 6.76
C VAL A 359 3.42 -29.22 5.94
N ALA A 360 3.20 -30.44 6.36
CA ALA A 360 2.32 -31.39 5.66
C ALA A 360 0.88 -30.88 5.56
N LYS A 361 0.37 -30.21 6.61
CA LYS A 361 -1.01 -29.74 6.67
C LYS A 361 -1.22 -28.42 5.90
N HIS A 362 -0.31 -27.46 6.06
CA HIS A 362 -0.53 -26.08 5.64
C HIS A 362 0.29 -25.65 4.43
N PHE A 363 1.29 -26.45 4.01
CA PHE A 363 2.15 -26.20 2.85
C PHE A 363 2.09 -27.39 1.87
N PRO A 364 0.90 -27.77 1.37
CA PRO A 364 0.74 -28.96 0.54
C PRO A 364 1.60 -28.86 -0.72
N GLY A 365 2.35 -29.95 -1.00
CA GLY A 365 3.26 -30.01 -2.14
C GLY A 365 4.65 -29.42 -1.91
N PHE A 366 4.87 -28.71 -0.81
CA PHE A 366 6.20 -28.22 -0.43
C PHE A 366 6.95 -29.25 0.41
N ARG A 367 8.27 -29.27 0.22
CA ARG A 367 9.20 -30.07 1.01
C ARG A 367 10.15 -29.17 1.76
N LEU A 368 10.28 -29.37 3.05
CA LEU A 368 11.24 -28.66 3.89
C LEU A 368 12.59 -29.38 3.86
N ASP A 369 13.58 -28.78 3.22
CA ASP A 369 14.94 -29.34 3.16
C ASP A 369 15.60 -29.40 4.54
N ALA A 370 16.54 -30.30 4.75
CA ALA A 370 17.14 -30.57 6.05
C ALA A 370 17.84 -29.34 6.67
N ASP A 371 18.52 -28.54 5.85
CA ASP A 371 19.17 -27.31 6.30
C ASP A 371 18.15 -26.26 6.78
N LEU A 372 17.05 -26.08 6.08
CA LEU A 372 15.97 -25.16 6.47
C LEU A 372 15.19 -25.69 7.68
N ARG A 373 14.99 -26.99 7.76
CA ARG A 373 14.37 -27.63 8.93
C ARG A 373 15.22 -27.37 10.19
N GLU A 374 16.53 -27.52 10.09
CA GLU A 374 17.45 -27.21 11.17
C GLU A 374 17.42 -25.73 11.56
N ALA A 375 17.40 -24.83 10.55
CA ALA A 375 17.30 -23.38 10.79
C ALA A 375 16.00 -23.00 11.52
N VAL A 376 14.85 -23.60 11.18
CA VAL A 376 13.59 -23.40 11.89
C VAL A 376 13.68 -23.88 13.35
N LEU A 377 14.14 -25.12 13.58
CA LEU A 377 14.20 -25.70 14.92
C LEU A 377 15.19 -24.98 15.85
N LYS A 378 16.30 -24.49 15.31
CA LYS A 378 17.31 -23.72 16.04
C LYS A 378 17.01 -22.21 16.06
N GLN A 379 15.96 -21.75 15.38
CA GLN A 379 15.65 -20.33 15.17
C GLN A 379 16.85 -19.53 14.62
N GLN A 380 17.55 -20.11 13.67
CA GLN A 380 18.79 -19.59 13.11
C GLN A 380 18.48 -18.69 11.92
N LEU A 381 19.08 -17.48 11.91
CA LEU A 381 19.07 -16.59 10.74
C LEU A 381 19.82 -17.23 9.58
N LEU A 382 19.28 -17.10 8.38
CA LEU A 382 19.91 -17.62 7.16
C LEU A 382 21.14 -16.79 6.78
N GLU A 383 21.04 -15.47 6.89
CA GLU A 383 22.07 -14.50 6.57
C GLU A 383 21.85 -13.21 7.39
N ARG A 384 22.84 -12.29 7.34
CA ARG A 384 22.82 -11.04 8.16
C ARG A 384 21.73 -10.06 7.78
N ASN A 385 21.22 -10.11 6.56
CA ASN A 385 20.17 -9.24 6.04
C ASN A 385 18.76 -9.83 6.23
N PHE A 386 18.64 -10.96 6.94
CA PHE A 386 17.35 -11.54 7.35
C PHE A 386 17.18 -11.39 8.87
N SER A 387 16.00 -10.93 9.30
CA SER A 387 15.71 -10.60 10.70
C SER A 387 14.71 -11.54 11.35
N TYR A 388 14.04 -12.41 10.58
CA TYR A 388 12.92 -13.22 11.04
C TYR A 388 13.18 -14.71 10.82
N ALA A 389 14.08 -15.30 11.61
CA ALA A 389 14.69 -16.62 11.43
C ALA A 389 13.73 -17.71 10.89
N VAL A 390 12.66 -18.03 11.63
CA VAL A 390 11.71 -19.10 11.22
C VAL A 390 10.98 -18.73 9.95
N ARG A 391 10.48 -17.50 9.85
CA ARG A 391 9.70 -17.02 8.70
C ARG A 391 10.55 -16.99 7.43
N ASN A 392 11.76 -16.44 7.52
CA ASN A 392 12.67 -16.39 6.37
C ASN A 392 13.10 -17.80 5.92
N ALA A 393 13.22 -18.78 6.84
CA ALA A 393 13.49 -20.17 6.49
C ALA A 393 12.30 -20.83 5.75
N LEU A 394 11.06 -20.57 6.18
CA LEU A 394 9.86 -20.99 5.46
C LEU A 394 9.77 -20.29 4.09
N GLY A 395 10.07 -19.01 4.03
CA GLY A 395 10.17 -18.25 2.78
C GLY A 395 11.20 -18.84 1.81
N ARG A 396 12.36 -19.28 2.31
CA ARG A 396 13.39 -19.93 1.50
C ARG A 396 12.93 -21.32 1.01
N MET A 397 12.15 -22.05 1.81
CA MET A 397 11.51 -23.30 1.36
C MET A 397 10.59 -23.04 0.16
N VAL A 398 9.75 -22.02 0.23
CA VAL A 398 8.88 -21.60 -0.87
C VAL A 398 9.70 -21.15 -2.08
N SER A 399 10.72 -20.32 -1.88
CA SER A 399 11.57 -19.79 -2.95
C SER A 399 12.24 -20.89 -3.77
N ARG A 400 12.84 -21.87 -3.11
CA ARG A 400 13.55 -22.99 -3.78
C ARG A 400 12.65 -23.80 -4.70
N GLN A 401 11.35 -23.81 -4.45
CA GLN A 401 10.39 -24.66 -5.16
C GLN A 401 9.45 -23.88 -6.09
N THR A 402 9.47 -22.56 -6.03
CA THR A 402 8.61 -21.70 -6.86
C THR A 402 9.38 -20.74 -7.78
N GLY A 403 10.65 -20.46 -7.50
CA GLY A 403 11.41 -19.41 -8.18
C GLY A 403 10.99 -17.99 -7.77
N ILE A 404 10.26 -17.85 -6.64
CA ILE A 404 9.89 -16.56 -6.05
C ILE A 404 10.84 -16.34 -4.87
N TYR A 405 11.84 -15.50 -5.07
CA TYR A 405 12.95 -15.30 -4.14
C TYR A 405 12.90 -13.95 -3.45
N TRP A 406 13.57 -13.88 -2.32
CA TRP A 406 13.74 -12.69 -1.50
C TRP A 406 15.22 -12.40 -1.27
N GLY A 407 15.60 -11.15 -1.43
CA GLY A 407 16.98 -10.70 -1.25
C GLY A 407 17.31 -10.28 0.19
N THR A 408 16.29 -9.91 0.96
CA THR A 408 16.42 -9.41 2.34
C THR A 408 15.10 -9.60 3.10
N SER A 409 15.07 -9.25 4.36
CA SER A 409 13.84 -8.98 5.11
C SER A 409 13.68 -7.48 5.46
N GLY A 410 14.40 -6.61 4.80
CA GLY A 410 14.35 -5.16 4.96
C GLY A 410 13.81 -4.46 3.71
N HIS A 411 13.76 -3.14 3.79
CA HIS A 411 13.38 -2.30 2.65
C HIS A 411 14.53 -2.15 1.67
N THR A 412 14.20 -2.00 0.40
CA THR A 412 15.18 -1.76 -0.65
C THR A 412 15.09 -0.34 -1.22
N THR A 413 15.97 -0.02 -2.14
CA THR A 413 16.02 1.29 -2.80
C THR A 413 15.27 1.32 -4.13
N GLU A 414 14.47 0.29 -4.44
CA GLU A 414 13.70 0.25 -5.68
C GLU A 414 12.71 1.43 -5.71
N PRO A 415 12.66 2.21 -6.81
CA PRO A 415 11.66 3.26 -6.96
C PRO A 415 10.24 2.68 -7.00
N VAL A 416 9.32 3.33 -6.31
CA VAL A 416 7.92 2.91 -6.31
C VAL A 416 7.15 3.51 -7.49
N VAL A 417 6.17 2.78 -7.98
CA VAL A 417 5.28 3.21 -9.06
C VAL A 417 4.19 4.12 -8.50
N VAL A 418 3.89 5.20 -9.21
CA VAL A 418 2.68 6.00 -9.00
C VAL A 418 1.78 5.84 -10.19
N GLY A 419 0.65 5.19 -10.00
CA GLY A 419 -0.47 5.18 -10.93
C GLY A 419 -1.47 6.27 -10.59
N ALA A 420 -1.92 7.06 -11.57
CA ALA A 420 -2.89 8.12 -11.35
C ALA A 420 -3.97 8.09 -12.43
N ILE A 421 -5.25 8.19 -12.05
CA ILE A 421 -6.37 8.23 -13.00
C ILE A 421 -7.45 9.21 -12.50
N GLY A 422 -7.96 10.06 -13.39
CA GLY A 422 -8.92 11.11 -13.12
C GLY A 422 -8.36 12.52 -13.32
N PRO A 423 -9.10 13.57 -12.93
CA PRO A 423 -8.67 14.96 -13.09
C PRO A 423 -7.36 15.25 -12.37
N GLY A 424 -6.34 15.80 -13.06
CA GLY A 424 -5.03 16.10 -12.51
C GLY A 424 -4.04 14.95 -12.50
N ALA A 425 -4.42 13.76 -13.01
CA ALA A 425 -3.56 12.57 -13.05
C ALA A 425 -2.25 12.79 -13.82
N GLU A 426 -2.26 13.63 -14.86
CA GLU A 426 -1.09 13.94 -15.69
C GLU A 426 0.05 14.62 -14.93
N ARG A 427 -0.22 15.21 -13.76
CA ARG A 427 0.76 15.87 -12.88
C ARG A 427 1.70 14.86 -12.22
N PHE A 428 1.30 13.58 -12.12
CA PHE A 428 2.06 12.51 -11.48
C PHE A 428 2.97 11.73 -12.45
N LYS A 429 3.15 12.21 -13.69
CA LYS A 429 4.04 11.60 -14.69
C LYS A 429 5.51 11.88 -14.39
N GLY A 430 6.36 10.92 -14.74
CA GLY A 430 7.81 11.08 -14.75
C GLY A 430 8.50 10.41 -13.57
N TYR A 431 9.79 10.68 -13.42
CA TYR A 431 10.61 10.19 -12.31
C TYR A 431 10.98 11.37 -11.42
N TYR A 432 10.65 11.33 -10.16
CA TYR A 432 10.85 12.46 -9.23
C TYR A 432 11.05 12.01 -7.79
N ASP A 433 11.54 12.92 -6.98
CA ASP A 433 11.76 12.69 -5.55
C ASP A 433 10.41 12.53 -4.82
N ASN A 434 10.35 11.69 -3.77
CA ASN A 434 9.11 11.45 -3.03
C ASN A 434 8.51 12.74 -2.41
N THR A 435 9.33 13.77 -2.13
CA THR A 435 8.83 15.09 -1.72
C THR A 435 8.02 15.79 -2.82
N GLY A 436 8.26 15.44 -4.08
CA GLY A 436 7.50 15.94 -5.23
C GLY A 436 6.04 15.49 -5.22
N PHE A 437 5.78 14.27 -4.70
CA PHE A 437 4.41 13.76 -4.55
C PHE A 437 3.56 14.68 -3.67
N ALA A 438 4.08 15.07 -2.49
CA ALA A 438 3.40 16.01 -1.60
C ALA A 438 3.14 17.36 -2.26
N LYS A 439 4.13 17.93 -2.98
CA LYS A 439 4.00 19.22 -3.66
C LYS A 439 2.88 19.20 -4.70
N ILE A 440 2.77 18.12 -5.47
CA ILE A 440 1.67 17.92 -6.42
C ILE A 440 0.35 17.79 -5.66
N LEU A 441 0.29 16.90 -4.64
CA LEU A 441 -0.91 16.62 -3.86
C LEU A 441 -1.47 17.87 -3.18
N HIS A 442 -0.62 18.67 -2.52
CA HIS A 442 -1.03 19.93 -1.89
C HIS A 442 -1.57 20.95 -2.92
N GLY A 443 -0.95 21.01 -4.10
CA GLY A 443 -1.41 21.87 -5.20
C GLY A 443 -2.78 21.49 -5.75
N LEU A 444 -3.24 20.24 -5.53
CA LEU A 444 -4.58 19.78 -5.92
C LEU A 444 -5.68 20.20 -4.92
N PHE A 445 -5.33 20.58 -3.71
CA PHE A 445 -6.30 21.05 -2.73
C PHE A 445 -6.67 22.55 -2.90
N GLY A 446 -6.06 23.24 -3.85
CA GLY A 446 -6.33 24.63 -4.19
C GLY A 446 -5.23 25.58 -3.70
N PRO A 447 -5.32 26.87 -4.03
CA PRO A 447 -4.36 27.86 -3.56
C PRO A 447 -4.39 27.92 -2.03
N GLN A 448 -3.20 27.96 -1.45
CA GLN A 448 -2.98 27.98 -0.01
C GLN A 448 -2.71 29.39 0.49
#